data_f2f51fa6762ac1b9c1f3c0e366d4697f
#
_entry.id   f2f51fa6762ac1b9c1f3c0e366d4697f
#
_cell.length_a   1.000
_cell.length_b   1.000
_cell.length_c   1.000
_cell.angle_alpha   90.00
_cell.angle_beta   90.00
_cell.angle_gamma   90.00
#
_symmetry.space_group_name_H-M   'P 1'
#
loop_
_entity.id
_entity.type
_entity.pdbx_description
1 polymer ?
#
loop_
_entity_poly.entity_id
_entity_poly.type
_entity_poly.pdbx_seq_one_letter_code
_entity_poly.pdbx_strand_id
1 'polypeptide(L)'
;MTGSDADFRARLDALIGLTDPPRRAKDAITEAAIRIWCDAVGDENPAYQDPRWAAGSVWGGIVAPATSLNMWTLPGNRRAHRHAESLDRVNEVLATRGFTSVAAVQTEHTYVRPLRPGDHLEQFPSIGAVSPEKSTRLGRGHFVDLVSDYRTVEGEPVGRVVLRMLRWNPATRTEGPATSGDRLARPVRPVAAAAPIDLPPAGTTGTLTAHLQPGYAADPLDERPYLVGSAELADGTRFSADVAYLRPDLVHDGMPVVVAHRRTRDGQILPVLTAPRPQRRTSTRTGAEVSIGQRLAPWPIPVTQLSIAALATATFDFNDVHLDRDAALERGARDVYMNILGSSALVNCYLTDWAGPEARVVDFRTRLAAQNHPGDTCTLDGVVTGLNPADGGTHVTVDVRGTNSLGDHVIASATIALP
;
A
#
# COMPACT_ATOMS: atom_id res chain seq x y z
N MET A 1 12.99 -6.81 -39.29
CA MET A 1 13.53 -8.19 -39.16
C MET A 1 13.24 -8.65 -37.75
N THR A 2 12.15 -9.40 -37.55
CA THR A 2 11.78 -9.99 -36.26
C THR A 2 12.65 -11.25 -36.09
N GLY A 3 13.64 -11.19 -35.20
CA GLY A 3 14.41 -12.37 -34.78
C GLY A 3 13.48 -13.47 -34.24
N SER A 4 13.92 -14.72 -34.26
CA SER A 4 13.15 -15.86 -33.71
C SER A 4 12.82 -15.63 -32.23
N ASP A 5 11.82 -16.33 -31.70
CA ASP A 5 11.49 -16.28 -30.26
C ASP A 5 12.69 -16.70 -29.39
N ALA A 6 13.47 -17.66 -29.87
CA ALA A 6 14.69 -18.11 -29.23
C ALA A 6 15.76 -16.98 -29.16
N ASP A 7 15.97 -16.24 -30.24
CA ASP A 7 16.92 -15.11 -30.27
C ASP A 7 16.47 -13.98 -29.33
N PHE A 8 15.16 -13.65 -29.35
CA PHE A 8 14.60 -12.65 -28.43
C PHE A 8 14.81 -13.06 -26.97
N ARG A 9 14.53 -14.33 -26.63
CA ARG A 9 14.74 -14.84 -25.26
C ARG A 9 16.22 -14.82 -24.88
N ALA A 10 17.12 -15.27 -25.76
CA ALA A 10 18.55 -15.26 -25.51
C ALA A 10 19.09 -13.85 -25.24
N ARG A 11 18.58 -12.83 -25.94
CA ARG A 11 18.94 -11.42 -25.69
C ARG A 11 18.49 -10.94 -24.30
N LEU A 12 17.31 -11.34 -23.84
CA LEU A 12 16.83 -11.02 -22.48
C LEU A 12 17.66 -11.77 -21.43
N ASP A 13 17.96 -13.06 -21.65
CA ASP A 13 18.72 -13.87 -20.70
C ASP A 13 20.16 -13.34 -20.52
N ALA A 14 20.76 -12.81 -21.58
CA ALA A 14 22.10 -12.19 -21.54
C ALA A 14 22.14 -10.90 -20.67
N LEU A 15 21.01 -10.30 -20.36
CA LEU A 15 20.91 -9.10 -19.51
C LEU A 15 20.71 -9.44 -18.02
N ILE A 16 20.39 -10.68 -17.68
CA ILE A 16 20.24 -11.13 -16.29
C ILE A 16 21.60 -11.09 -15.60
N GLY A 17 21.66 -10.48 -14.41
CA GLY A 17 22.88 -10.26 -13.65
C GLY A 17 23.65 -9.00 -14.06
N LEU A 18 23.22 -8.27 -15.09
CA LEU A 18 23.83 -7.00 -15.44
C LEU A 18 23.65 -5.99 -14.30
N THR A 19 24.73 -5.35 -13.92
CA THR A 19 24.80 -4.38 -12.82
C THR A 19 25.01 -2.97 -13.38
N ASP A 20 24.48 -1.98 -12.67
CA ASP A 20 24.75 -0.57 -12.90
C ASP A 20 25.78 -0.02 -11.90
N PRO A 21 26.41 1.12 -12.18
CA PRO A 21 27.19 1.84 -11.20
C PRO A 21 26.37 2.14 -9.94
N PRO A 22 27.00 2.17 -8.76
CA PRO A 22 26.30 2.50 -7.51
C PRO A 22 25.61 3.86 -7.61
N ARG A 23 24.40 3.94 -7.08
CA ARG A 23 23.67 5.19 -6.95
C ARG A 23 23.69 5.66 -5.49
N ARG A 24 24.39 6.76 -5.26
CA ARG A 24 24.43 7.38 -3.94
C ARG A 24 23.17 8.21 -3.70
N ALA A 25 22.61 8.13 -2.48
CA ALA A 25 21.59 9.05 -2.02
C ALA A 25 22.12 10.50 -2.09
N LYS A 26 21.22 11.46 -2.37
CA LYS A 26 21.62 12.88 -2.45
C LYS A 26 22.07 13.44 -1.11
N ASP A 27 21.43 12.98 -0.05
CA ASP A 27 21.65 13.39 1.32
C ASP A 27 21.68 12.16 2.24
N ALA A 28 22.30 12.30 3.39
CA ALA A 28 22.14 11.36 4.48
C ALA A 28 20.68 11.36 4.99
N ILE A 29 20.25 10.26 5.59
CA ILE A 29 18.94 10.18 6.25
C ILE A 29 18.84 11.27 7.31
N THR A 30 17.74 12.03 7.32
CA THR A 30 17.50 13.10 8.29
C THR A 30 16.21 12.86 9.06
N GLU A 31 16.18 13.28 10.32
CA GLU A 31 14.95 13.24 11.12
C GLU A 31 13.82 14.05 10.48
N ALA A 32 14.15 15.15 9.78
CA ALA A 32 13.15 15.96 9.09
C ALA A 32 12.43 15.17 7.99
N ALA A 33 13.17 14.40 7.18
CA ALA A 33 12.57 13.58 6.14
C ALA A 33 11.77 12.39 6.73
N ILE A 34 12.24 11.82 7.85
CA ILE A 34 11.48 10.81 8.60
C ILE A 34 10.15 11.41 9.09
N ARG A 35 10.14 12.61 9.67
CA ARG A 35 8.89 13.28 10.11
C ARG A 35 7.95 13.56 8.96
N ILE A 36 8.44 14.05 7.81
CA ILE A 36 7.62 14.27 6.61
C ILE A 36 6.96 12.96 6.16
N TRP A 37 7.70 11.86 6.18
CA TRP A 37 7.15 10.55 5.87
C TRP A 37 6.08 10.13 6.87
N CYS A 38 6.34 10.29 8.18
CA CYS A 38 5.40 9.98 9.24
C CYS A 38 4.12 10.82 9.12
N ASP A 39 4.24 12.12 8.84
CA ASP A 39 3.10 13.04 8.65
C ASP A 39 2.24 12.62 7.46
N ALA A 40 2.85 12.22 6.34
CA ALA A 40 2.13 11.78 5.15
C ALA A 40 1.35 10.46 5.37
N VAL A 41 1.89 9.54 6.18
CA VAL A 41 1.28 8.25 6.52
C VAL A 41 0.29 8.39 7.69
N GLY A 42 0.48 9.39 8.54
CA GLY A 42 -0.16 9.51 9.85
C GLY A 42 0.44 8.51 10.87
N ASP A 43 1.74 8.24 10.79
CA ASP A 43 2.45 7.32 11.68
C ASP A 43 2.98 8.08 12.89
N GLU A 44 2.46 7.74 14.07
CA GLU A 44 2.83 8.36 15.35
C GLU A 44 3.77 7.47 16.19
N ASN A 45 4.48 6.53 15.57
CA ASN A 45 5.40 5.65 16.28
C ASN A 45 6.54 6.48 16.93
N PRO A 46 6.70 6.43 18.26
CA PRO A 46 7.71 7.23 18.95
C PRO A 46 9.15 6.85 18.59
N ALA A 47 9.38 5.64 18.06
CA ALA A 47 10.69 5.23 17.55
C ALA A 47 11.15 6.12 16.37
N TYR A 48 10.21 6.75 15.64
CA TYR A 48 10.47 7.58 14.47
C TYR A 48 10.44 9.07 14.79
N GLN A 49 9.75 9.49 15.88
CA GLN A 49 9.41 10.89 16.10
C GLN A 49 9.78 11.46 17.48
N ASP A 50 10.01 10.62 18.49
CA ASP A 50 10.37 11.06 19.85
C ASP A 50 11.81 10.66 20.20
N PRO A 51 12.79 11.60 20.08
CA PRO A 51 14.20 11.29 20.36
C PRO A 51 14.46 10.84 21.80
N ARG A 52 13.66 11.33 22.77
CA ARG A 52 13.84 10.93 24.20
C ARG A 52 13.36 9.51 24.41
N TRP A 53 12.19 9.18 23.90
CA TRP A 53 11.66 7.83 23.95
C TRP A 53 12.58 6.84 23.22
N ALA A 54 12.98 7.19 21.98
CA ALA A 54 13.82 6.33 21.16
C ALA A 54 15.19 6.05 21.78
N ALA A 55 15.80 7.05 22.44
CA ALA A 55 17.07 6.88 23.14
C ALA A 55 16.97 5.92 24.34
N GLY A 56 15.82 5.85 25.01
CA GLY A 56 15.55 4.94 26.12
C GLY A 56 15.05 3.55 25.72
N SER A 57 14.77 3.31 24.43
CA SER A 57 14.25 2.05 23.91
C SER A 57 15.35 1.13 23.37
N VAL A 58 14.96 -0.06 22.88
CA VAL A 58 15.87 -0.99 22.19
C VAL A 58 16.56 -0.37 20.97
N TRP A 59 16.00 0.72 20.43
CA TRP A 59 16.57 1.41 19.28
C TRP A 59 17.80 2.25 19.63
N GLY A 60 17.92 2.76 20.87
CA GLY A 60 19.01 3.62 21.29
C GLY A 60 19.09 4.98 20.58
N GLY A 61 18.02 5.40 19.92
CA GLY A 61 17.88 6.64 19.14
C GLY A 61 16.85 6.49 18.03
N ILE A 62 16.53 7.60 17.34
CA ILE A 62 15.56 7.61 16.22
C ILE A 62 15.99 6.60 15.14
N VAL A 63 15.01 5.88 14.62
CA VAL A 63 15.13 5.02 13.44
C VAL A 63 14.16 5.46 12.34
N ALA A 64 14.49 5.15 11.09
CA ALA A 64 13.55 5.37 9.99
C ALA A 64 12.61 4.17 9.84
N PRO A 65 11.37 4.37 9.36
CA PRO A 65 10.45 3.29 9.02
C PRO A 65 11.08 2.31 8.03
N ALA A 66 10.91 1.00 8.26
CA ALA A 66 11.60 -0.02 7.45
C ALA A 66 11.30 0.11 5.95
N THR A 67 10.04 0.35 5.57
CA THR A 67 9.62 0.48 4.18
C THR A 67 10.10 1.76 3.49
N SER A 68 10.81 2.65 4.19
CA SER A 68 11.46 3.82 3.60
C SER A 68 12.79 3.50 2.89
N LEU A 69 13.34 2.28 3.02
CA LEU A 69 14.69 1.93 2.56
C LEU A 69 14.99 2.39 1.12
N ASN A 70 14.08 2.14 0.19
CA ASN A 70 14.34 2.42 -1.23
C ASN A 70 14.08 3.87 -1.65
N MET A 71 13.40 4.67 -0.82
CA MET A 71 13.10 6.06 -1.20
C MET A 71 14.34 6.96 -1.20
N TRP A 72 15.32 6.71 -0.34
CA TRP A 72 16.48 7.58 -0.12
C TRP A 72 17.36 7.76 -1.35
N THR A 73 17.38 6.75 -2.25
CA THR A 73 18.17 6.78 -3.48
C THR A 73 17.35 7.11 -4.73
N LEU A 74 16.07 7.43 -4.58
CA LEU A 74 15.24 7.85 -5.70
C LEU A 74 15.73 9.18 -6.29
N PRO A 75 15.75 9.31 -7.63
CA PRO A 75 16.37 10.47 -8.30
C PRO A 75 15.58 11.78 -8.13
N GLY A 76 14.35 11.72 -7.63
CA GLY A 76 13.45 12.87 -7.55
C GLY A 76 12.86 13.24 -8.91
N ASN A 77 12.43 14.51 -9.07
CA ASN A 77 11.71 14.94 -10.27
C ASN A 77 12.61 15.18 -11.51
N ARG A 78 13.92 15.29 -11.37
CA ARG A 78 14.81 15.53 -12.51
C ARG A 78 14.95 14.26 -13.36
N ARG A 79 14.34 14.27 -14.55
CA ARG A 79 14.28 13.12 -15.48
C ARG A 79 15.67 12.60 -15.89
N ALA A 80 16.68 13.47 -15.98
CA ALA A 80 18.04 13.10 -16.41
C ALA A 80 18.75 12.07 -15.50
N HIS A 81 18.22 11.77 -14.31
CA HIS A 81 18.84 10.84 -13.36
C HIS A 81 17.98 9.60 -13.07
N ARG A 82 16.93 9.35 -13.88
CA ARG A 82 15.93 8.29 -13.59
C ARG A 82 16.30 6.91 -14.06
N HIS A 83 17.36 6.76 -14.90
CA HIS A 83 17.59 5.51 -15.61
C HIS A 83 18.71 4.67 -14.97
N ALA A 84 18.43 3.39 -14.79
CA ALA A 84 19.41 2.35 -14.67
C ALA A 84 19.71 1.87 -16.09
N GLU A 85 20.95 2.00 -16.58
CA GLU A 85 21.31 1.60 -17.96
C GLU A 85 20.96 0.14 -18.24
N SER A 86 21.13 -0.72 -17.24
CA SER A 86 20.79 -2.14 -17.35
C SER A 86 19.30 -2.34 -17.61
N LEU A 87 18.43 -1.58 -16.91
CA LEU A 87 17.00 -1.63 -17.11
C LEU A 87 16.59 -1.04 -18.46
N ASP A 88 17.25 0.01 -18.93
CA ASP A 88 16.98 0.60 -20.24
C ASP A 88 17.29 -0.40 -21.35
N ARG A 89 18.40 -1.16 -21.27
CA ARG A 89 18.71 -2.23 -22.21
C ARG A 89 17.63 -3.32 -22.24
N VAL A 90 17.11 -3.72 -21.07
CA VAL A 90 15.97 -4.66 -21.00
C VAL A 90 14.75 -4.06 -21.68
N ASN A 91 14.46 -2.78 -21.41
CA ASN A 91 13.31 -2.07 -22.00
C ASN A 91 13.43 -1.95 -23.52
N GLU A 92 14.61 -1.68 -24.04
CA GLU A 92 14.88 -1.63 -25.49
C GLU A 92 14.60 -2.98 -26.15
N VAL A 93 15.10 -4.08 -25.59
CA VAL A 93 14.82 -5.43 -26.11
C VAL A 93 13.33 -5.72 -26.08
N LEU A 94 12.63 -5.44 -24.97
CA LEU A 94 11.19 -5.66 -24.82
C LEU A 94 10.39 -4.79 -25.78
N ALA A 95 10.79 -3.53 -25.99
CA ALA A 95 10.11 -2.60 -26.89
C ALA A 95 10.13 -3.08 -28.36
N THR A 96 11.15 -3.85 -28.80
CA THR A 96 11.18 -4.43 -30.16
C THR A 96 9.98 -5.32 -30.48
N ARG A 97 9.27 -5.80 -29.44
CA ARG A 97 8.05 -6.62 -29.56
C ARG A 97 6.82 -5.96 -28.99
N GLY A 98 6.84 -4.64 -28.80
CA GLY A 98 5.70 -3.85 -28.36
C GLY A 98 5.42 -3.88 -26.87
N PHE A 99 6.29 -4.43 -26.01
CA PHE A 99 6.16 -4.39 -24.56
C PHE A 99 6.64 -3.04 -24.01
N THR A 100 5.87 -1.98 -24.28
CA THR A 100 6.26 -0.59 -24.02
C THR A 100 5.71 0.01 -22.73
N SER A 101 4.63 -0.55 -22.20
CA SER A 101 4.00 -0.08 -20.97
C SER A 101 4.65 -0.69 -19.73
N VAL A 102 4.62 0.04 -18.59
CA VAL A 102 5.25 -0.39 -17.34
C VAL A 102 4.38 -0.11 -16.12
N ALA A 103 4.35 -1.04 -15.17
CA ALA A 103 3.83 -0.84 -13.84
C ALA A 103 4.71 -1.55 -12.80
N ALA A 104 4.99 -0.89 -11.67
CA ALA A 104 5.53 -1.54 -10.50
C ALA A 104 4.40 -2.37 -9.85
N VAL A 105 4.60 -3.68 -9.72
CA VAL A 105 3.55 -4.60 -9.28
C VAL A 105 3.85 -5.29 -7.95
N GLN A 106 5.13 -5.37 -7.57
CA GLN A 106 5.53 -6.02 -6.32
C GLN A 106 6.86 -5.44 -5.84
N THR A 107 7.03 -5.38 -4.53
CA THR A 107 8.33 -5.14 -3.91
C THR A 107 8.55 -6.12 -2.77
N GLU A 108 9.80 -6.57 -2.61
CA GLU A 108 10.25 -7.43 -1.52
C GLU A 108 11.43 -6.74 -0.85
N HIS A 109 11.40 -6.65 0.46
CA HIS A 109 12.44 -6.01 1.26
C HIS A 109 12.98 -7.01 2.30
N THR A 110 14.28 -7.05 2.46
CA THR A 110 14.96 -7.75 3.54
C THR A 110 15.86 -6.75 4.24
N TYR A 111 15.76 -6.67 5.56
CA TYR A 111 16.47 -5.66 6.35
C TYR A 111 17.56 -6.32 7.19
N VAL A 112 18.80 -5.79 7.10
CA VAL A 112 19.93 -6.25 7.92
C VAL A 112 19.91 -5.55 9.26
N ARG A 113 19.69 -4.24 9.27
CA ARG A 113 19.55 -3.41 10.45
C ARG A 113 18.59 -2.25 10.23
N PRO A 114 18.12 -1.59 11.30
CA PRO A 114 17.37 -0.34 11.19
C PRO A 114 18.22 0.76 10.54
N LEU A 115 17.56 1.59 9.75
CA LEU A 115 18.13 2.83 9.22
C LEU A 115 18.07 3.93 10.27
N ARG A 116 19.11 4.77 10.31
CA ARG A 116 19.24 5.84 11.31
C ARG A 116 19.49 7.20 10.66
N PRO A 117 19.09 8.31 11.31
CA PRO A 117 19.60 9.62 10.93
C PRO A 117 21.13 9.61 10.87
N GLY A 118 21.69 10.18 9.80
CA GLY A 118 23.11 10.15 9.51
C GLY A 118 23.56 9.04 8.57
N ASP A 119 22.81 7.95 8.41
CA ASP A 119 23.13 6.93 7.40
C ASP A 119 23.10 7.57 6.01
N HIS A 120 24.20 7.49 5.27
CA HIS A 120 24.27 7.92 3.88
C HIS A 120 24.35 6.69 2.99
N LEU A 121 23.33 6.47 2.16
CA LEU A 121 23.12 5.21 1.46
C LEU A 121 23.68 5.21 0.04
N GLU A 122 24.18 4.03 -0.37
CA GLU A 122 24.42 3.68 -1.77
C GLU A 122 23.57 2.47 -2.16
N GLN A 123 22.96 2.54 -3.33
CA GLN A 123 22.19 1.48 -3.97
C GLN A 123 23.05 0.82 -5.05
N PHE A 124 23.08 -0.50 -5.09
CA PHE A 124 23.77 -1.33 -6.08
C PHE A 124 22.71 -2.08 -6.91
N PRO A 125 22.23 -1.51 -8.02
CA PRO A 125 21.17 -2.13 -8.80
C PRO A 125 21.70 -3.18 -9.76
N SER A 126 20.89 -4.24 -9.99
CA SER A 126 21.15 -5.29 -10.97
C SER A 126 19.85 -5.88 -11.52
N ILE A 127 19.89 -6.47 -12.71
CA ILE A 127 18.78 -7.23 -13.25
C ILE A 127 18.74 -8.62 -12.62
N GLY A 128 17.73 -8.90 -11.79
CA GLY A 128 17.59 -10.19 -11.11
C GLY A 128 16.99 -11.27 -12.01
N ALA A 129 15.87 -10.98 -12.65
CA ALA A 129 15.18 -11.94 -13.50
C ALA A 129 14.34 -11.24 -14.57
N VAL A 130 14.15 -11.92 -15.71
CA VAL A 130 13.14 -11.56 -16.71
C VAL A 130 12.32 -12.81 -17.01
N SER A 131 11.00 -12.76 -16.68
CA SER A 131 10.12 -13.91 -16.84
C SER A 131 9.91 -14.30 -18.31
N PRO A 132 9.51 -15.54 -18.61
CA PRO A 132 8.82 -15.83 -19.86
C PRO A 132 7.58 -14.91 -20.01
N GLU A 133 7.08 -14.80 -21.25
CA GLU A 133 5.87 -14.05 -21.52
C GLU A 133 4.68 -14.62 -20.71
N LYS A 134 3.88 -13.73 -20.13
CA LYS A 134 2.69 -14.07 -19.32
C LYS A 134 1.48 -13.28 -19.82
N SER A 135 0.31 -13.92 -19.79
CA SER A 135 -0.97 -13.24 -19.98
C SER A 135 -1.39 -12.60 -18.66
N THR A 136 -1.77 -11.32 -18.69
CA THR A 136 -2.25 -10.57 -17.55
C THR A 136 -3.52 -9.79 -17.94
N ARG A 137 -4.22 -9.21 -16.96
CA ARG A 137 -5.37 -8.33 -17.23
C ARG A 137 -4.98 -7.05 -18.01
N LEU A 138 -3.71 -6.64 -17.92
CA LEU A 138 -3.20 -5.46 -18.62
C LEU A 138 -2.75 -5.78 -20.07
N GLY A 139 -2.65 -7.05 -20.41
CA GLY A 139 -2.17 -7.56 -21.68
C GLY A 139 -1.06 -8.59 -21.48
N ARG A 140 -0.47 -9.05 -22.59
CA ARG A 140 0.68 -9.96 -22.58
C ARG A 140 1.94 -9.19 -22.22
N GLY A 141 2.80 -9.78 -21.39
CA GLY A 141 4.00 -9.09 -20.92
C GLY A 141 5.01 -9.95 -20.20
N HIS A 142 6.10 -9.32 -19.77
CA HIS A 142 7.16 -9.92 -19.00
C HIS A 142 7.31 -9.24 -17.66
N PHE A 143 7.55 -10.01 -16.60
CA PHE A 143 7.97 -9.46 -15.32
C PHE A 143 9.50 -9.30 -15.33
N VAL A 144 9.96 -8.14 -14.90
CA VAL A 144 11.37 -7.78 -14.76
C VAL A 144 11.65 -7.47 -13.30
N ASP A 145 12.60 -8.16 -12.70
CA ASP A 145 13.04 -7.93 -11.33
C ASP A 145 14.30 -7.06 -11.32
N LEU A 146 14.19 -5.89 -10.73
CA LEU A 146 15.32 -5.03 -10.39
C LEU A 146 15.71 -5.31 -8.94
N VAL A 147 16.87 -5.91 -8.72
CA VAL A 147 17.44 -6.18 -7.41
C VAL A 147 18.34 -5.03 -7.03
N SER A 148 18.18 -4.52 -5.82
CA SER A 148 18.99 -3.44 -5.27
C SER A 148 19.51 -3.83 -3.89
N ASP A 149 20.82 -3.97 -3.76
CA ASP A 149 21.48 -4.05 -2.46
C ASP A 149 21.77 -2.63 -1.96
N TYR A 150 21.56 -2.41 -0.66
CA TYR A 150 21.77 -1.11 -0.01
C TYR A 150 22.86 -1.24 1.03
N ARG A 151 23.80 -0.29 1.00
CA ARG A 151 24.90 -0.14 1.97
C ARG A 151 25.03 1.32 2.35
N THR A 152 25.66 1.57 3.50
CA THR A 152 26.13 2.93 3.78
C THR A 152 27.34 3.25 2.88
N VAL A 153 27.71 4.51 2.78
CA VAL A 153 28.91 4.94 2.03
C VAL A 153 30.19 4.38 2.62
N GLU A 154 30.19 3.93 3.87
CA GLU A 154 31.28 3.22 4.54
C GLU A 154 31.27 1.71 4.20
N GLY A 155 30.28 1.22 3.44
CA GLY A 155 30.18 -0.15 2.97
C GLY A 155 29.39 -1.11 3.87
N GLU A 156 28.81 -0.62 4.97
CA GLU A 156 27.99 -1.44 5.87
C GLU A 156 26.67 -1.83 5.19
N PRO A 157 26.31 -3.13 5.11
CA PRO A 157 25.06 -3.57 4.52
C PRO A 157 23.86 -3.17 5.39
N VAL A 158 22.80 -2.64 4.78
CA VAL A 158 21.57 -2.22 5.48
C VAL A 158 20.33 -2.98 5.03
N GLY A 159 20.30 -3.46 3.80
CA GLY A 159 19.17 -4.26 3.31
C GLY A 159 19.21 -4.49 1.81
N ARG A 160 18.18 -5.17 1.33
CA ARG A 160 17.95 -5.49 -0.09
C ARG A 160 16.50 -5.23 -0.44
N VAL A 161 16.28 -4.72 -1.65
CA VAL A 161 14.94 -4.56 -2.25
C VAL A 161 14.92 -5.22 -3.61
N VAL A 162 13.88 -6.01 -3.88
CA VAL A 162 13.56 -6.52 -5.20
C VAL A 162 12.29 -5.83 -5.68
N LEU A 163 12.40 -5.00 -6.70
CA LEU A 163 11.27 -4.35 -7.35
C LEU A 163 10.89 -5.14 -8.59
N ARG A 164 9.70 -5.74 -8.60
CA ARG A 164 9.14 -6.42 -9.78
C ARG A 164 8.26 -5.47 -10.56
N MET A 165 8.60 -5.31 -11.83
CA MET A 165 7.84 -4.52 -12.80
C MET A 165 7.21 -5.43 -13.85
N LEU A 166 5.98 -5.14 -14.25
CA LEU A 166 5.37 -5.71 -15.44
C LEU A 166 5.65 -4.78 -16.62
N ARG A 167 6.23 -5.34 -17.68
CA ARG A 167 6.38 -4.70 -19.00
C ARG A 167 5.40 -5.40 -19.93
N TRP A 168 4.42 -4.67 -20.46
CA TRP A 168 3.37 -5.30 -21.28
C TRP A 168 3.11 -4.57 -22.59
N ASN A 169 2.52 -5.30 -23.55
CA ASN A 169 2.07 -4.75 -24.81
C ASN A 169 0.61 -4.30 -24.65
N PRO A 170 0.33 -2.98 -24.66
CA PRO A 170 -1.03 -2.46 -24.46
C PRO A 170 -2.00 -2.88 -25.57
N ALA A 171 -1.51 -3.17 -26.80
CA ALA A 171 -2.33 -3.65 -27.90
C ALA A 171 -2.88 -5.07 -27.69
N THR A 172 -2.34 -5.82 -26.71
CA THR A 172 -2.80 -7.18 -26.37
C THR A 172 -3.73 -7.20 -25.16
N ARG A 173 -4.16 -6.04 -24.68
CA ARG A 173 -5.13 -5.94 -23.59
C ARG A 173 -6.43 -6.58 -24.08
N THR A 174 -6.82 -7.69 -23.47
CA THR A 174 -8.18 -8.20 -23.62
C THR A 174 -9.09 -7.23 -22.90
N GLU A 175 -10.09 -6.69 -23.61
CA GLU A 175 -11.15 -5.95 -22.95
C GLU A 175 -11.74 -6.87 -21.88
N GLY A 176 -11.40 -6.58 -20.63
CA GLY A 176 -12.18 -7.08 -19.50
C GLY A 176 -13.60 -6.54 -19.68
N PRO A 177 -14.63 -7.15 -19.08
CA PRO A 177 -15.98 -6.61 -19.11
C PRO A 177 -15.87 -5.12 -18.84
N ALA A 178 -16.37 -4.31 -19.77
CA ALA A 178 -16.22 -2.86 -19.81
C ALA A 178 -16.35 -2.34 -18.36
N THR A 179 -15.27 -1.78 -17.81
CA THR A 179 -15.34 -1.08 -16.55
C THR A 179 -16.23 0.12 -16.82
N SER A 180 -17.50 -0.16 -16.79
CA SER A 180 -18.68 0.66 -16.56
C SER A 180 -18.58 2.17 -16.83
N GLY A 181 -18.01 2.61 -17.95
CA GLY A 181 -18.48 3.86 -18.55
C GLY A 181 -19.97 3.77 -18.96
N ASP A 182 -20.42 2.60 -19.38
CA ASP A 182 -21.78 2.36 -19.88
C ASP A 182 -22.78 1.83 -18.83
N ARG A 183 -22.37 1.55 -17.59
CA ARG A 183 -23.32 1.18 -16.52
C ARG A 183 -24.00 2.39 -15.86
N LEU A 184 -23.93 3.56 -16.46
CA LEU A 184 -24.49 4.81 -15.96
C LEU A 184 -26.02 4.92 -16.02
N ALA A 185 -26.73 3.93 -16.51
CA ALA A 185 -28.19 3.99 -16.74
C ALA A 185 -29.00 3.07 -15.84
N ARG A 186 -28.59 2.83 -14.57
CA ARG A 186 -29.53 2.25 -13.62
C ARG A 186 -30.20 3.37 -12.82
N PRO A 187 -31.54 3.34 -12.69
CA PRO A 187 -32.26 4.38 -11.96
C PRO A 187 -31.78 4.38 -10.51
N VAL A 188 -31.20 5.51 -10.10
CA VAL A 188 -30.98 5.81 -8.69
C VAL A 188 -32.34 5.76 -8.03
N ARG A 189 -32.52 4.96 -6.99
CA ARG A 189 -33.74 4.99 -6.17
C ARG A 189 -33.94 6.43 -5.71
N PRO A 190 -35.07 7.09 -6.00
CA PRO A 190 -35.35 8.39 -5.46
C PRO A 190 -35.34 8.24 -3.92
N VAL A 191 -34.33 8.78 -3.29
CA VAL A 191 -34.41 9.01 -1.85
C VAL A 191 -35.48 10.06 -1.69
N ALA A 192 -36.63 9.69 -1.14
CA ALA A 192 -37.62 10.66 -0.72
C ALA A 192 -36.86 11.72 0.10
N ALA A 193 -37.06 13.00 -0.24
CA ALA A 193 -36.51 14.10 0.53
C ALA A 193 -36.99 13.93 1.99
N ALA A 194 -36.18 13.23 2.77
CA ALA A 194 -36.41 13.12 4.20
C ALA A 194 -36.17 14.52 4.79
N ALA A 195 -37.03 14.92 5.72
CA ALA A 195 -36.78 16.09 6.57
C ALA A 195 -35.33 16.03 7.08
N PRO A 196 -34.66 17.18 7.33
CA PRO A 196 -33.31 17.20 7.85
C PRO A 196 -33.28 16.36 9.13
N ILE A 197 -32.77 15.15 9.03
CA ILE A 197 -32.44 14.31 10.19
C ILE A 197 -31.17 14.92 10.74
N ASP A 198 -31.15 15.25 12.02
CA ASP A 198 -29.92 15.55 12.74
C ASP A 198 -29.02 14.32 12.66
N LEU A 199 -28.11 14.35 11.69
CA LEU A 199 -27.18 13.25 11.47
C LEU A 199 -26.12 13.28 12.56
N PRO A 200 -25.76 12.13 13.16
CA PRO A 200 -24.65 12.09 14.08
C PRO A 200 -23.40 12.65 13.41
N PRO A 201 -22.60 13.48 14.12
CA PRO A 201 -21.37 14.03 13.58
C PRO A 201 -20.41 12.91 13.11
N ALA A 202 -19.67 13.17 12.05
CA ALA A 202 -18.58 12.28 11.66
C ALA A 202 -17.56 12.16 12.83
N GLY A 203 -17.08 10.94 13.10
CA GLY A 203 -16.23 10.65 14.25
C GLY A 203 -16.97 10.21 15.50
N THR A 204 -18.33 10.29 15.56
CA THR A 204 -19.07 9.75 16.68
C THR A 204 -18.86 8.24 16.78
N THR A 205 -18.37 7.79 17.93
CA THR A 205 -18.07 6.38 18.19
C THR A 205 -19.29 5.64 18.72
N GLY A 206 -19.29 4.32 18.57
CA GLY A 206 -20.34 3.45 19.05
C GLY A 206 -19.96 1.97 18.99
N THR A 207 -20.93 1.12 19.31
CA THR A 207 -20.77 -0.35 19.22
C THR A 207 -21.85 -0.89 18.31
N LEU A 208 -21.49 -1.73 17.35
CA LEU A 208 -22.44 -2.39 16.47
C LEU A 208 -23.25 -3.41 17.28
N THR A 209 -24.57 -3.24 17.34
CA THR A 209 -25.45 -4.11 18.12
C THR A 209 -26.12 -5.19 17.28
N ALA A 210 -26.27 -4.94 15.98
CA ALA A 210 -26.78 -5.90 15.02
C ALA A 210 -26.37 -5.51 13.61
N HIS A 211 -26.25 -6.50 12.73
CA HIS A 211 -26.06 -6.27 11.30
C HIS A 211 -26.82 -7.30 10.49
N LEU A 212 -27.17 -6.93 9.25
CA LEU A 212 -27.80 -7.85 8.30
C LEU A 212 -27.26 -7.55 6.90
N GLN A 213 -27.21 -8.58 6.08
CA GLN A 213 -26.93 -8.48 4.66
C GLN A 213 -28.24 -8.57 3.89
N PRO A 214 -28.78 -7.48 3.35
CA PRO A 214 -29.95 -7.53 2.50
C PRO A 214 -29.65 -8.34 1.23
N GLY A 215 -30.66 -9.02 0.69
CA GLY A 215 -30.51 -9.82 -0.53
C GLY A 215 -30.34 -9.01 -1.84
N TYR A 216 -30.05 -7.71 -1.74
CA TYR A 216 -29.86 -6.79 -2.91
C TYR A 216 -28.72 -5.82 -2.62
N ALA A 217 -28.02 -5.38 -3.69
CA ALA A 217 -27.04 -4.34 -3.60
C ALA A 217 -27.71 -2.96 -3.51
N ALA A 218 -27.26 -2.11 -2.59
CA ALA A 218 -27.80 -0.75 -2.44
C ALA A 218 -27.28 0.21 -3.49
N ASP A 219 -26.05 0.02 -3.90
CA ASP A 219 -25.42 0.83 -4.95
C ASP A 219 -25.05 -0.07 -6.14
N PRO A 220 -25.64 0.16 -7.33
CA PRO A 220 -25.30 -0.60 -8.53
C PRO A 220 -23.84 -0.51 -8.95
N LEU A 221 -23.08 0.43 -8.37
CA LEU A 221 -21.67 0.67 -8.64
C LEU A 221 -20.75 0.08 -7.56
N ASP A 222 -21.30 -0.32 -6.41
CA ASP A 222 -20.58 -1.06 -5.39
C ASP A 222 -20.92 -2.55 -5.57
N GLU A 223 -20.06 -3.30 -6.23
CA GLU A 223 -20.21 -4.75 -6.46
C GLU A 223 -20.06 -5.57 -5.16
N ARG A 224 -19.75 -4.89 -4.04
CA ARG A 224 -19.60 -5.56 -2.74
C ARG A 224 -20.95 -5.83 -2.10
N PRO A 225 -21.06 -6.91 -1.31
CA PRO A 225 -22.24 -7.18 -0.52
C PRO A 225 -22.56 -5.98 0.37
N TYR A 226 -23.79 -5.54 0.32
CA TYR A 226 -24.30 -4.44 1.10
C TYR A 226 -24.66 -4.92 2.50
N LEU A 227 -24.23 -4.20 3.52
CA LEU A 227 -24.53 -4.45 4.91
C LEU A 227 -25.25 -3.24 5.52
N VAL A 228 -26.28 -3.49 6.31
CA VAL A 228 -26.90 -2.50 7.18
C VAL A 228 -26.58 -2.86 8.62
N GLY A 229 -26.18 -1.87 9.41
CA GLY A 229 -25.88 -2.05 10.81
C GLY A 229 -26.73 -1.14 11.70
N SER A 230 -27.01 -1.60 12.92
CA SER A 230 -27.52 -0.79 14.01
C SER A 230 -26.43 -0.69 15.06
N ALA A 231 -26.15 0.52 15.53
CA ALA A 231 -25.15 0.78 16.55
C ALA A 231 -25.76 1.55 17.72
N GLU A 232 -25.25 1.30 18.91
CA GLU A 232 -25.44 2.17 20.07
C GLU A 232 -24.25 3.12 20.13
N LEU A 233 -24.52 4.42 19.95
CA LEU A 233 -23.52 5.46 19.97
C LEU A 233 -23.10 5.79 21.40
N ALA A 234 -21.98 6.49 21.56
CA ALA A 234 -21.40 6.81 22.88
C ALA A 234 -22.33 7.65 23.78
N ASP A 235 -23.28 8.37 23.19
CA ASP A 235 -24.32 9.16 23.91
C ASP A 235 -25.57 8.34 24.25
N GLY A 236 -25.59 7.03 23.97
CA GLY A 236 -26.73 6.13 24.15
C GLY A 236 -27.76 6.16 23.02
N THR A 237 -27.56 6.97 22.00
CA THR A 237 -28.46 7.03 20.83
C THR A 237 -28.32 5.75 20.00
N ARG A 238 -29.46 5.18 19.57
CA ARG A 238 -29.46 4.09 18.58
C ARG A 238 -29.47 4.67 17.15
N PHE A 239 -28.55 4.24 16.36
CA PHE A 239 -28.36 4.71 15.00
C PHE A 239 -28.21 3.55 14.03
N SER A 240 -28.91 3.61 12.90
CA SER A 240 -28.82 2.59 11.85
C SER A 240 -28.43 3.22 10.53
N ALA A 241 -27.45 2.63 9.89
CA ALA A 241 -26.92 3.08 8.60
C ALA A 241 -26.24 1.91 7.84
N ASP A 242 -25.83 2.19 6.61
CA ASP A 242 -24.98 1.28 5.86
C ASP A 242 -23.67 1.03 6.63
N VAL A 243 -23.24 -0.23 6.70
CA VAL A 243 -21.89 -0.56 7.13
C VAL A 243 -21.01 -0.52 5.89
N ALA A 244 -20.20 0.50 5.80
CA ALA A 244 -19.38 0.78 4.61
C ALA A 244 -17.90 0.48 4.83
N TYR A 245 -17.19 0.23 3.74
CA TYR A 245 -15.75 0.09 3.68
C TYR A 245 -15.19 -1.14 4.43
N LEU A 246 -16.04 -2.08 4.80
CA LEU A 246 -15.65 -3.33 5.46
C LEU A 246 -16.10 -4.52 4.62
N ARG A 247 -15.28 -5.55 4.54
CA ARG A 247 -15.71 -6.83 3.99
C ARG A 247 -16.71 -7.49 4.96
N PRO A 248 -17.72 -8.21 4.45
CA PRO A 248 -18.74 -8.84 5.30
C PRO A 248 -18.16 -9.77 6.38
N ASP A 249 -17.07 -10.47 6.07
CA ASP A 249 -16.42 -11.39 7.02
C ASP A 249 -15.64 -10.70 8.16
N LEU A 250 -15.52 -9.37 8.10
CA LEU A 250 -14.92 -8.55 9.14
C LEU A 250 -15.96 -7.92 10.07
N VAL A 251 -17.25 -8.00 9.72
CA VAL A 251 -18.33 -7.36 10.48
C VAL A 251 -18.96 -8.37 11.45
N HIS A 252 -19.03 -7.99 12.71
CA HIS A 252 -19.64 -8.80 13.74
C HIS A 252 -20.28 -7.91 14.81
N ASP A 253 -21.31 -8.42 15.48
CA ASP A 253 -21.93 -7.74 16.61
C ASP A 253 -20.94 -7.54 17.76
N GLY A 254 -21.05 -6.42 18.45
CA GLY A 254 -20.11 -6.01 19.50
C GLY A 254 -18.83 -5.32 19.00
N MET A 255 -18.59 -5.24 17.68
CA MET A 255 -17.42 -4.52 17.18
C MET A 255 -17.55 -3.01 17.39
N PRO A 256 -16.43 -2.30 17.64
CA PRO A 256 -16.45 -0.84 17.69
C PRO A 256 -16.71 -0.28 16.29
N VAL A 257 -17.53 0.76 16.22
CA VAL A 257 -17.82 1.49 14.99
C VAL A 257 -17.68 2.99 15.20
N VAL A 258 -17.51 3.69 14.08
CA VAL A 258 -17.53 5.14 14.02
C VAL A 258 -18.46 5.59 12.90
N VAL A 259 -19.19 6.67 13.13
CA VAL A 259 -19.97 7.33 12.08
C VAL A 259 -19.01 8.03 11.11
N ALA A 260 -19.12 7.72 9.84
CA ALA A 260 -18.45 8.43 8.78
C ALA A 260 -19.49 9.01 7.80
N HIS A 261 -19.09 9.96 7.00
CA HIS A 261 -19.94 10.55 5.98
C HIS A 261 -19.43 10.20 4.59
N ARG A 262 -20.27 9.52 3.80
CA ARG A 262 -19.98 9.19 2.41
C ARG A 262 -20.68 10.18 1.49
N ARG A 263 -19.94 10.79 0.57
CA ARG A 263 -20.53 11.59 -0.50
C ARG A 263 -20.92 10.68 -1.66
N THR A 264 -22.18 10.75 -2.08
CA THR A 264 -22.69 10.07 -3.26
C THR A 264 -22.28 10.82 -4.54
N ARG A 265 -22.47 10.21 -5.72
CA ARG A 265 -22.13 10.84 -7.00
C ARG A 265 -22.94 12.09 -7.31
N ASP A 266 -24.17 12.13 -6.87
CA ASP A 266 -25.08 13.29 -6.99
C ASP A 266 -24.81 14.35 -5.92
N GLY A 267 -23.75 14.17 -5.10
CA GLY A 267 -23.28 15.13 -4.11
C GLY A 267 -23.97 15.05 -2.75
N GLN A 268 -24.90 14.12 -2.53
CA GLN A 268 -25.52 13.92 -1.22
C GLN A 268 -24.49 13.39 -0.21
N ILE A 269 -24.68 13.74 1.06
CA ILE A 269 -23.89 13.22 2.15
C ILE A 269 -24.76 12.20 2.91
N LEU A 270 -24.31 10.96 2.92
CA LEU A 270 -24.96 9.87 3.66
C LEU A 270 -24.08 9.45 4.84
N PRO A 271 -24.66 9.30 6.04
CA PRO A 271 -23.95 8.71 7.14
C PRO A 271 -23.78 7.22 6.91
N VAL A 272 -22.62 6.69 7.29
CA VAL A 272 -22.30 5.27 7.26
C VAL A 272 -21.62 4.86 8.57
N LEU A 273 -21.76 3.59 8.94
CA LEU A 273 -20.97 2.98 10.01
C LEU A 273 -19.73 2.33 9.41
N THR A 274 -18.59 2.53 10.04
CA THR A 274 -17.33 1.88 9.64
C THR A 274 -16.48 1.59 10.87
N ALA A 275 -15.40 0.81 10.74
CA ALA A 275 -14.47 0.60 11.83
C ALA A 275 -13.69 1.90 12.12
N PRO A 276 -13.39 2.20 13.39
CA PRO A 276 -12.42 3.27 13.71
C PRO A 276 -11.01 2.87 13.28
N ARG A 277 -10.10 3.85 13.19
CA ARG A 277 -8.68 3.53 13.11
C ARG A 277 -8.29 2.70 14.35
N PRO A 278 -7.58 1.56 14.17
CA PRO A 278 -7.07 0.81 15.31
C PRO A 278 -6.15 1.67 16.18
N GLN A 279 -6.31 1.56 17.49
CA GLN A 279 -5.42 2.27 18.41
C GLN A 279 -4.02 1.70 18.34
N ARG A 280 -3.03 2.58 18.19
CA ARG A 280 -1.63 2.22 18.26
C ARG A 280 -1.27 1.74 19.68
N ARG A 281 -0.55 0.65 19.76
CA ARG A 281 -0.02 0.18 21.05
C ARG A 281 1.11 1.08 21.54
N THR A 282 1.09 1.34 22.82
CA THR A 282 2.15 2.09 23.51
C THR A 282 3.29 1.19 24.03
N SER A 283 3.04 -0.12 24.09
CA SER A 283 4.01 -1.17 24.45
C SER A 283 4.07 -2.23 23.35
N THR A 284 5.26 -2.79 23.13
CA THR A 284 5.45 -3.85 22.15
C THR A 284 4.90 -5.17 22.67
N ARG A 285 4.24 -5.92 21.77
CA ARG A 285 3.79 -7.29 22.05
C ARG A 285 4.98 -8.21 22.28
N THR A 286 4.75 -9.20 23.10
CA THR A 286 5.63 -10.38 23.18
C THR A 286 5.08 -11.51 22.31
N GLY A 287 5.91 -12.49 21.96
CA GLY A 287 5.45 -13.67 21.23
C GLY A 287 4.32 -14.43 21.92
N ALA A 288 4.26 -14.39 23.27
CA ALA A 288 3.21 -15.05 24.06
C ALA A 288 1.83 -14.38 23.93
N GLU A 289 1.76 -13.11 23.53
CA GLU A 289 0.51 -12.37 23.29
C GLU A 289 -0.07 -12.60 21.90
N VAL A 290 0.57 -13.43 21.05
CA VAL A 290 0.21 -13.61 19.65
C VAL A 290 -0.10 -15.07 19.37
N SER A 291 -1.13 -15.32 18.55
CA SER A 291 -1.52 -16.67 18.12
C SER A 291 -1.75 -16.73 16.61
N ILE A 292 -1.47 -17.88 15.99
CA ILE A 292 -1.79 -18.12 14.59
C ILE A 292 -3.31 -18.04 14.41
N GLY A 293 -3.75 -17.37 13.34
CA GLY A 293 -5.15 -17.07 13.06
C GLY A 293 -5.68 -15.82 13.76
N GLN A 294 -4.91 -15.20 14.65
CA GLN A 294 -5.28 -13.92 15.25
C GLN A 294 -5.48 -12.86 14.17
N ARG A 295 -6.67 -12.24 14.16
CA ARG A 295 -6.97 -11.13 13.24
C ARG A 295 -6.57 -9.80 13.85
N LEU A 296 -6.05 -8.94 13.00
CA LEU A 296 -5.82 -7.54 13.33
C LEU A 296 -7.10 -6.75 13.05
N ALA A 297 -7.37 -5.73 13.87
CA ALA A 297 -8.54 -4.87 13.67
C ALA A 297 -8.46 -4.17 12.29
N PRO A 298 -9.55 -4.09 11.52
CA PRO A 298 -9.54 -3.46 10.21
C PRO A 298 -9.29 -1.95 10.33
N TRP A 299 -8.55 -1.40 9.35
CA TRP A 299 -8.27 0.03 9.26
C TRP A 299 -8.78 0.60 7.93
N PRO A 300 -9.96 1.23 7.91
CA PRO A 300 -10.44 1.99 6.76
C PRO A 300 -9.67 3.30 6.61
N ILE A 301 -9.05 3.51 5.46
CA ILE A 301 -8.21 4.67 5.15
C ILE A 301 -8.85 5.43 3.98
N PRO A 302 -9.40 6.64 4.20
CA PRO A 302 -9.88 7.48 3.11
C PRO A 302 -8.76 7.83 2.14
N VAL A 303 -8.98 7.56 0.86
CA VAL A 303 -8.02 7.90 -0.21
C VAL A 303 -8.42 9.24 -0.80
N THR A 304 -7.60 10.25 -0.60
CA THR A 304 -7.79 11.59 -1.12
C THR A 304 -6.69 11.97 -2.10
N GLN A 305 -6.93 12.95 -2.97
CA GLN A 305 -5.87 13.48 -3.81
C GLN A 305 -4.70 14.01 -2.97
N LEU A 306 -5.00 14.65 -1.83
CA LEU A 306 -3.99 15.15 -0.90
C LEU A 306 -3.15 14.00 -0.33
N SER A 307 -3.79 12.90 0.13
CA SER A 307 -3.05 11.76 0.69
C SER A 307 -2.16 11.08 -0.35
N ILE A 308 -2.62 10.95 -1.59
CA ILE A 308 -1.82 10.40 -2.70
C ILE A 308 -0.61 11.28 -2.98
N ALA A 309 -0.81 12.61 -3.11
CA ALA A 309 0.27 13.56 -3.36
C ALA A 309 1.26 13.64 -2.19
N ALA A 310 0.77 13.64 -0.95
CA ALA A 310 1.61 13.64 0.24
C ALA A 310 2.49 12.39 0.31
N LEU A 311 1.90 11.20 0.11
CA LEU A 311 2.65 9.92 0.10
C LEU A 311 3.68 9.87 -1.04
N ALA A 312 3.31 10.29 -2.25
CA ALA A 312 4.23 10.32 -3.38
C ALA A 312 5.42 11.26 -3.10
N THR A 313 5.15 12.46 -2.56
CA THR A 313 6.19 13.45 -2.23
C THR A 313 7.08 12.98 -1.08
N ALA A 314 6.47 12.46 0.00
CA ALA A 314 7.20 12.00 1.18
C ALA A 314 8.07 10.77 0.91
N THR A 315 7.72 9.97 -0.10
CA THR A 315 8.50 8.81 -0.55
C THR A 315 9.43 9.14 -1.72
N PHE A 316 9.58 10.42 -2.09
CA PHE A 316 10.39 10.91 -3.23
C PHE A 316 10.04 10.28 -4.59
N ASP A 317 8.84 9.73 -4.72
CA ASP A 317 8.32 9.16 -5.97
C ASP A 317 7.55 10.22 -6.77
N PHE A 318 8.29 11.02 -7.52
CA PHE A 318 7.75 12.07 -8.36
C PHE A 318 7.30 11.57 -9.74
N ASN A 319 6.77 10.33 -9.82
CA ASN A 319 6.15 9.89 -11.05
C ASN A 319 4.84 10.67 -11.26
N ASP A 320 4.70 11.26 -12.45
CA ASP A 320 3.61 12.15 -12.82
C ASP A 320 2.21 11.53 -12.63
N VAL A 321 2.04 10.23 -12.84
CA VAL A 321 0.74 9.54 -12.65
C VAL A 321 0.19 9.59 -11.23
N HIS A 322 1.02 9.94 -10.24
CA HIS A 322 0.61 10.10 -8.84
C HIS A 322 0.27 11.56 -8.49
N LEU A 323 0.69 12.51 -9.32
CA LEU A 323 0.64 13.94 -9.02
C LEU A 323 -0.14 14.75 -10.05
N ASP A 324 -0.16 14.28 -11.30
CA ASP A 324 -0.78 14.95 -12.44
C ASP A 324 -1.90 14.07 -13.02
N ARG A 325 -3.12 14.61 -12.95
CA ARG A 325 -4.31 13.88 -13.42
C ARG A 325 -4.30 13.64 -14.93
N ASP A 326 -3.85 14.63 -15.70
CA ASP A 326 -3.85 14.52 -17.17
C ASP A 326 -2.83 13.47 -17.60
N ALA A 327 -1.64 13.44 -16.98
CA ALA A 327 -0.65 12.40 -17.22
C ALA A 327 -1.15 11.00 -16.84
N ALA A 328 -1.95 10.88 -15.77
CA ALA A 328 -2.57 9.61 -15.39
C ALA A 328 -3.62 9.15 -16.42
N LEU A 329 -4.48 10.07 -16.89
CA LEU A 329 -5.48 9.80 -17.91
C LEU A 329 -4.84 9.39 -19.26
N GLU A 330 -3.80 10.09 -19.70
CA GLU A 330 -3.03 9.75 -20.91
C GLU A 330 -2.46 8.32 -20.89
N ARG A 331 -2.14 7.82 -19.68
CA ARG A 331 -1.66 6.44 -19.48
C ARG A 331 -2.78 5.42 -19.24
N GLY A 332 -4.03 5.85 -19.38
CA GLY A 332 -5.22 4.98 -19.31
C GLY A 332 -5.67 4.67 -17.87
N ALA A 333 -5.19 5.39 -16.87
CA ALA A 333 -5.78 5.40 -15.53
C ALA A 333 -7.03 6.31 -15.53
N ARG A 334 -7.94 6.11 -14.60
CA ARG A 334 -9.15 6.94 -14.48
C ARG A 334 -8.94 8.24 -13.69
N ASP A 335 -7.88 8.32 -12.93
CA ASP A 335 -7.43 9.47 -12.12
C ASP A 335 -6.00 9.22 -11.62
N VAL A 336 -5.40 10.17 -10.90
CA VAL A 336 -4.18 9.90 -10.12
C VAL A 336 -4.40 8.70 -9.19
N TYR A 337 -3.36 8.00 -8.85
CA TYR A 337 -3.46 6.83 -7.98
C TYR A 337 -2.24 6.69 -7.07
N MET A 338 -2.43 5.98 -5.95
CA MET A 338 -1.41 5.79 -4.94
C MET A 338 -0.25 4.95 -5.47
N ASN A 339 0.98 5.35 -5.14
CA ASN A 339 2.19 4.63 -5.48
C ASN A 339 2.42 3.41 -4.57
N ILE A 340 3.30 2.50 -4.99
CA ILE A 340 3.62 1.28 -4.23
C ILE A 340 4.33 1.60 -2.91
N LEU A 341 5.16 2.66 -2.86
CA LEU A 341 5.84 3.07 -1.64
C LEU A 341 4.85 3.58 -0.60
N GLY A 342 3.87 4.40 -1.01
CA GLY A 342 2.81 4.88 -0.13
C GLY A 342 1.93 3.74 0.40
N SER A 343 1.55 2.79 -0.46
CA SER A 343 0.81 1.61 -0.04
C SER A 343 1.60 0.74 0.95
N SER A 344 2.90 0.56 0.71
CA SER A 344 3.80 -0.16 1.62
C SER A 344 3.98 0.58 2.95
N ALA A 345 4.02 1.91 2.92
CA ALA A 345 4.11 2.74 4.11
C ALA A 345 2.88 2.60 5.02
N LEU A 346 1.67 2.62 4.43
CA LEU A 346 0.42 2.40 5.17
C LEU A 346 0.36 0.99 5.80
N VAL A 347 0.79 -0.04 5.07
CA VAL A 347 0.87 -1.40 5.61
C VAL A 347 1.89 -1.49 6.75
N ASN A 348 3.06 -0.86 6.61
CA ASN A 348 4.06 -0.83 7.68
C ASN A 348 3.52 -0.14 8.94
N CYS A 349 2.88 1.02 8.81
CA CYS A 349 2.25 1.72 9.92
C CYS A 349 1.18 0.84 10.61
N TYR A 350 0.31 0.19 9.84
CA TYR A 350 -0.70 -0.73 10.35
C TYR A 350 -0.10 -1.87 11.18
N LEU A 351 1.00 -2.45 10.71
CA LEU A 351 1.69 -3.55 11.37
C LEU A 351 2.41 -3.09 12.64
N THR A 352 3.10 -1.95 12.60
CA THR A 352 3.81 -1.40 13.76
C THR A 352 2.86 -0.82 14.81
N ASP A 353 1.72 -0.25 14.41
CA ASP A 353 0.64 0.12 15.34
C ASP A 353 0.09 -1.09 16.11
N TRP A 354 -0.06 -2.24 15.43
CA TRP A 354 -0.51 -3.48 16.05
C TRP A 354 0.57 -4.14 16.92
N ALA A 355 1.82 -4.20 16.43
CA ALA A 355 2.90 -4.92 17.10
C ALA A 355 3.50 -4.14 18.28
N GLY A 356 3.50 -2.82 18.18
CA GLY A 356 4.07 -1.90 19.15
C GLY A 356 5.40 -1.28 18.71
N PRO A 357 5.88 -0.23 19.43
CA PRO A 357 6.90 0.67 18.91
C PRO A 357 8.33 0.08 18.85
N GLU A 358 8.60 -1.01 19.54
CA GLU A 358 9.91 -1.70 19.49
C GLU A 358 9.91 -2.92 18.58
N ALA A 359 8.78 -3.21 17.91
CA ALA A 359 8.68 -4.29 16.95
C ALA A 359 9.51 -3.99 15.68
N ARG A 360 10.33 -4.93 15.27
CA ARG A 360 11.23 -4.80 14.12
C ARG A 360 10.70 -5.57 12.93
N VAL A 361 10.43 -4.89 11.82
CA VAL A 361 10.16 -5.55 10.54
C VAL A 361 11.47 -6.15 10.01
N VAL A 362 11.47 -7.45 9.75
CA VAL A 362 12.63 -8.23 9.27
C VAL A 362 12.55 -8.42 7.76
N ASP A 363 11.38 -8.82 7.29
CA ASP A 363 11.06 -8.98 5.88
C ASP A 363 9.71 -8.35 5.59
N PHE A 364 9.57 -7.82 4.38
CA PHE A 364 8.35 -7.18 3.93
C PHE A 364 8.14 -7.41 2.44
N ARG A 365 6.98 -7.91 2.09
CA ARG A 365 6.60 -8.13 0.70
C ARG A 365 5.27 -7.49 0.41
N THR A 366 5.17 -6.74 -0.67
CA THR A 366 3.93 -6.09 -1.13
C THR A 366 3.72 -6.33 -2.60
N ARG A 367 2.48 -6.69 -2.96
CA ARG A 367 2.00 -6.78 -4.34
C ARG A 367 0.78 -5.89 -4.51
N LEU A 368 0.78 -5.06 -5.54
CA LEU A 368 -0.37 -4.24 -5.93
C LEU A 368 -1.24 -4.96 -6.97
N ALA A 369 -2.54 -4.72 -6.91
CA ALA A 369 -3.53 -5.25 -7.85
C ALA A 369 -4.45 -4.13 -8.39
N ALA A 370 -5.50 -3.74 -7.68
CA ALA A 370 -6.34 -2.61 -8.09
C ALA A 370 -5.67 -1.27 -7.71
N GLN A 371 -5.91 -0.23 -8.48
CA GLN A 371 -5.43 1.12 -8.15
C GLN A 371 -6.28 1.75 -7.04
N ASN A 372 -5.66 2.53 -6.16
CA ASN A 372 -6.34 3.42 -5.21
C ASN A 372 -6.45 4.81 -5.81
N HIS A 373 -7.67 5.26 -6.04
CA HIS A 373 -7.97 6.58 -6.60
C HIS A 373 -8.60 7.52 -5.56
N PRO A 374 -8.54 8.84 -5.77
CA PRO A 374 -9.23 9.79 -4.91
C PRO A 374 -10.73 9.51 -4.81
N GLY A 375 -11.29 9.67 -3.60
CA GLY A 375 -12.71 9.45 -3.32
C GLY A 375 -13.06 8.01 -2.95
N ASP A 376 -12.10 7.09 -2.94
CA ASP A 376 -12.26 5.73 -2.45
C ASP A 376 -11.83 5.59 -0.98
N THR A 377 -12.00 4.41 -0.42
CA THR A 377 -11.47 4.02 0.88
C THR A 377 -10.75 2.69 0.75
N CYS A 378 -9.51 2.64 1.19
CA CYS A 378 -8.74 1.40 1.27
C CYS A 378 -8.81 0.85 2.69
N THR A 379 -9.37 -0.33 2.87
CA THR A 379 -9.42 -0.97 4.18
C THR A 379 -8.34 -2.02 4.28
N LEU A 380 -7.40 -1.82 5.20
CA LEU A 380 -6.41 -2.83 5.58
C LEU A 380 -7.02 -3.77 6.60
N ASP A 381 -6.81 -5.06 6.44
CA ASP A 381 -7.03 -6.10 7.43
C ASP A 381 -5.87 -7.09 7.42
N GLY A 382 -5.63 -7.73 8.55
CA GLY A 382 -4.47 -8.63 8.70
C GLY A 382 -4.78 -9.88 9.50
N VAL A 383 -3.98 -10.91 9.29
CA VAL A 383 -4.04 -12.15 10.05
C VAL A 383 -2.63 -12.69 10.31
N VAL A 384 -2.40 -13.16 11.52
CA VAL A 384 -1.16 -13.86 11.88
C VAL A 384 -1.17 -15.24 11.24
N THR A 385 -0.17 -15.53 10.42
CA THR A 385 -0.06 -16.79 9.67
C THR A 385 1.10 -17.66 10.11
N GLY A 386 2.06 -17.11 10.87
CA GLY A 386 3.22 -17.86 11.36
C GLY A 386 3.79 -17.32 12.65
N LEU A 387 4.30 -18.24 13.49
CA LEU A 387 5.06 -17.96 14.70
C LEU A 387 6.28 -18.87 14.70
N ASN A 388 7.46 -18.27 14.69
CA ASN A 388 8.73 -18.99 14.69
C ASN A 388 9.61 -18.47 15.83
N PRO A 389 10.10 -19.34 16.74
CA PRO A 389 11.11 -18.94 17.72
C PRO A 389 12.35 -18.37 17.02
N ALA A 390 12.91 -17.31 17.58
CA ALA A 390 14.12 -16.68 17.10
C ALA A 390 15.01 -16.28 18.29
N ASP A 391 16.28 -16.03 18.03
CA ASP A 391 17.20 -15.57 19.06
C ASP A 391 16.71 -14.24 19.66
N GLY A 392 16.40 -14.28 20.96
CA GLY A 392 15.92 -13.11 21.71
C GLY A 392 14.44 -12.78 21.54
N GLY A 393 13.60 -13.71 20.98
CA GLY A 393 12.17 -13.46 20.88
C GLY A 393 11.43 -14.36 19.89
N THR A 394 10.45 -13.81 19.19
CA THR A 394 9.59 -14.53 18.24
C THR A 394 9.47 -13.77 16.93
N HIS A 395 9.69 -14.44 15.81
CA HIS A 395 9.36 -13.95 14.50
C HIS A 395 7.89 -14.28 14.18
N VAL A 396 7.08 -13.25 13.98
CA VAL A 396 5.66 -13.34 13.67
C VAL A 396 5.46 -12.99 12.21
N THR A 397 4.84 -13.91 11.45
CA THR A 397 4.42 -13.62 10.07
C THR A 397 2.98 -13.13 10.08
N VAL A 398 2.74 -11.99 9.43
CA VAL A 398 1.41 -11.39 9.30
C VAL A 398 1.13 -11.16 7.82
N ASP A 399 0.04 -11.73 7.34
CA ASP A 399 -0.49 -11.44 6.02
C ASP A 399 -1.50 -10.29 6.12
N VAL A 400 -1.37 -9.30 5.23
CA VAL A 400 -2.21 -8.12 5.18
C VAL A 400 -2.87 -8.01 3.82
N ARG A 401 -4.14 -7.66 3.82
CA ARG A 401 -4.92 -7.36 2.63
C ARG A 401 -5.48 -5.96 2.74
N GLY A 402 -5.33 -5.17 1.70
CA GLY A 402 -6.00 -3.88 1.54
C GLY A 402 -7.00 -3.96 0.41
N THR A 403 -8.25 -3.64 0.67
CA THR A 403 -9.34 -3.69 -0.32
C THR A 403 -9.96 -2.32 -0.51
N ASN A 404 -10.37 -2.02 -1.74
CA ASN A 404 -11.10 -0.81 -2.10
C ASN A 404 -12.32 -1.14 -2.97
N SER A 405 -12.98 -0.14 -3.55
CA SER A 405 -14.15 -0.35 -4.41
C SER A 405 -13.88 -1.16 -5.68
N LEU A 406 -12.61 -1.28 -6.08
CA LEU A 406 -12.18 -2.06 -7.25
C LEU A 406 -11.71 -3.48 -6.91
N GLY A 407 -11.72 -3.85 -5.63
CA GLY A 407 -11.24 -5.14 -5.13
C GLY A 407 -9.93 -5.03 -4.35
N ASP A 408 -9.09 -6.05 -4.43
CA ASP A 408 -7.79 -6.06 -3.74
C ASP A 408 -6.89 -4.97 -4.33
N HIS A 409 -6.47 -4.03 -3.49
CA HIS A 409 -5.46 -3.02 -3.84
C HIS A 409 -4.06 -3.51 -3.51
N VAL A 410 -3.86 -3.95 -2.26
CA VAL A 410 -2.56 -4.39 -1.75
C VAL A 410 -2.68 -5.75 -1.07
N ILE A 411 -1.75 -6.62 -1.38
CA ILE A 411 -1.57 -7.92 -0.71
C ILE A 411 -0.14 -7.92 -0.23
N ALA A 412 0.03 -8.01 1.08
CA ALA A 412 1.34 -7.93 1.71
C ALA A 412 1.54 -9.08 2.71
N SER A 413 2.79 -9.40 2.96
CA SER A 413 3.22 -10.30 4.03
C SER A 413 4.46 -9.70 4.68
N ALA A 414 4.54 -9.76 5.99
CA ALA A 414 5.68 -9.25 6.74
C ALA A 414 6.09 -10.22 7.85
N THR A 415 7.39 -10.33 8.07
CA THR A 415 7.95 -10.95 9.26
C THR A 415 8.35 -9.86 10.24
N ILE A 416 7.82 -9.93 11.45
CA ILE A 416 8.04 -8.98 12.53
C ILE A 416 8.75 -9.70 13.68
N ALA A 417 9.89 -9.20 14.12
CA ALA A 417 10.55 -9.67 15.33
C ALA A 417 9.93 -8.96 16.54
N LEU A 418 9.43 -9.77 17.48
CA LEU A 418 8.91 -9.37 18.78
C LEU A 418 9.86 -9.88 19.87
N PRO A 419 10.00 -9.15 21.00
CA PRO A 419 10.77 -9.61 22.14
C PRO A 419 10.19 -10.85 22.82
#